data_0e26a238c4153d2293513b6c82ea1c3a
#
_entry.id   0e26a238c4153d2293513b6c82ea1c3a
#
_cell.length_a   1.000
_cell.length_b   1.000
_cell.length_c   1.000
_cell.angle_alpha   90.00
_cell.angle_beta   90.00
_cell.angle_gamma   90.00
#
_symmetry.space_group_name_H-M   'P 1'
#
loop_
_entity.id
_entity.type
_entity.pdbx_description
1 polymer ?
#
loop_
_entity_poly.entity_id
_entity_poly.type
_entity_poly.pdbx_seq_one_letter_code
_entity_poly.pdbx_strand_id
1 'polypeptide(L)'
;MHKYEKIELTNMCMIYDNDGNVVVQEKLNKNWGGITFPGGHIETGESFVDSVIREVKEETGLDVKHPKICGIKWWEVSKNKRYVVLLFKTNEYCGSLQSSDEGKVFWAKLDELESMKLAES
;
A
#
# COMPACT_ATOMS: atom_id res chain seq x y z
N MET A 1 15.49 -32.12 -0.63
CA MET A 1 14.13 -31.75 -1.02
C MET A 1 13.72 -30.43 -0.40
N HIS A 2 13.23 -29.50 -1.19
CA HIS A 2 12.79 -28.22 -0.69
C HIS A 2 11.39 -28.32 -0.08
N LYS A 3 11.23 -27.59 1.02
CA LYS A 3 9.93 -27.43 1.64
C LYS A 3 9.36 -26.09 1.26
N TYR A 4 8.06 -26.02 1.13
CA TYR A 4 7.37 -24.78 0.80
C TYR A 4 6.64 -24.25 2.02
N GLU A 5 6.55 -22.93 2.11
CA GLU A 5 5.74 -22.29 3.13
C GLU A 5 4.64 -21.48 2.48
N LYS A 6 3.62 -21.16 3.25
CA LYS A 6 2.54 -20.32 2.78
C LYS A 6 2.93 -18.85 2.93
N ILE A 7 2.62 -18.07 1.94
CA ILE A 7 2.89 -16.63 1.96
C ILE A 7 1.61 -15.90 1.57
N GLU A 8 1.22 -14.96 2.43
CA GLU A 8 0.18 -14.00 2.09
C GLU A 8 0.88 -12.78 1.49
N LEU A 9 0.71 -12.59 0.19
CA LEU A 9 1.47 -11.60 -0.56
C LEU A 9 0.66 -10.34 -0.82
N THR A 10 1.19 -9.22 -0.34
CA THR A 10 0.51 -7.92 -0.43
C THR A 10 1.45 -6.86 -0.95
N ASN A 11 0.91 -5.69 -1.23
CA ASN A 11 1.70 -4.55 -1.65
C ASN A 11 1.26 -3.28 -0.92
N MET A 12 2.09 -2.26 -1.03
CA MET A 12 1.83 -0.93 -0.51
C MET A 12 2.57 0.04 -1.42
N CYS A 13 1.97 1.21 -1.69
CA CYS A 13 2.57 2.16 -2.60
C CYS A 13 2.63 3.56 -2.00
N MET A 14 3.82 4.13 -1.98
CA MET A 14 3.99 5.55 -1.64
C MET A 14 3.95 6.37 -2.92
N ILE A 15 2.87 7.11 -3.11
CA ILE A 15 2.73 8.05 -4.23
C ILE A 15 3.12 9.41 -3.71
N TYR A 16 4.11 10.04 -4.32
CA TYR A 16 4.67 11.28 -3.81
C TYR A 16 4.77 12.35 -4.89
N ASP A 17 4.76 13.61 -4.46
CA ASP A 17 4.99 14.73 -5.35
C ASP A 17 6.35 15.38 -5.05
N ASN A 18 6.64 16.50 -5.72
CA ASN A 18 7.93 17.19 -5.56
C ASN A 18 7.99 18.07 -4.32
N ASP A 19 6.90 18.22 -3.59
CA ASP A 19 6.79 19.12 -2.44
C ASP A 19 6.78 18.39 -1.10
N GLY A 20 7.08 17.10 -1.11
CA GLY A 20 7.11 16.30 0.12
C GLY A 20 5.75 15.78 0.55
N ASN A 21 4.76 15.82 -0.33
CA ASN A 21 3.43 15.27 -0.05
C ASN A 21 3.35 13.81 -0.50
N VAL A 22 2.61 13.02 0.23
CA VAL A 22 2.35 11.62 -0.09
C VAL A 22 0.87 11.33 0.07
N VAL A 23 0.37 10.36 -0.71
CA VAL A 23 -1.02 9.92 -0.61
C VAL A 23 -1.13 8.92 0.53
N VAL A 24 -2.06 9.18 1.43
CA VAL A 24 -2.34 8.29 2.55
C VAL A 24 -3.83 7.99 2.61
N GLN A 25 -4.15 6.92 3.30
CA GLN A 25 -5.52 6.45 3.48
C GLN A 25 -5.79 6.31 4.98
N GLU A 26 -6.92 6.85 5.42
CA GLU A 26 -7.40 6.62 6.77
C GLU A 26 -8.34 5.42 6.73
N LYS A 27 -7.92 4.33 7.35
CA LYS A 27 -8.71 3.10 7.38
C LYS A 27 -9.95 3.27 8.23
N LEU A 28 -11.07 2.75 7.75
CA LEU A 28 -12.36 2.80 8.46
C LEU A 28 -12.62 1.57 9.30
N ASN A 29 -11.66 0.66 9.39
CA ASN A 29 -11.78 -0.55 10.17
C ASN A 29 -11.83 -0.22 11.65
N LYS A 30 -12.87 -0.71 12.35
CA LYS A 30 -13.06 -0.45 13.77
C LYS A 30 -12.00 -1.06 14.67
N ASN A 31 -11.38 -2.17 14.22
CA ASN A 31 -10.43 -2.91 15.06
C ASN A 31 -9.02 -2.37 14.98
N TRP A 32 -8.64 -1.72 13.90
CA TRP A 32 -7.30 -1.16 13.76
C TRP A 32 -7.29 -0.04 12.74
N GLY A 33 -8.04 1.01 13.07
CA GLY A 33 -8.02 2.23 12.29
C GLY A 33 -6.64 2.87 12.32
N GLY A 34 -6.44 3.88 11.51
CA GLY A 34 -5.20 4.64 11.44
C GLY A 34 -4.82 4.94 10.00
N ILE A 35 -3.68 5.58 9.85
CA ILE A 35 -3.21 6.08 8.56
C ILE A 35 -2.26 5.06 7.95
N THR A 36 -2.41 4.79 6.66
CA THR A 36 -1.53 3.88 5.92
C THR A 36 -1.37 4.36 4.49
N PHE A 37 -0.39 3.82 3.79
CA PHE A 37 -0.29 4.00 2.34
C PHE A 37 -1.28 3.06 1.65
N PRO A 38 -1.80 3.44 0.46
CA PRO A 38 -2.70 2.54 -0.28
C PRO A 38 -1.99 1.27 -0.73
N GLY A 39 -2.74 0.20 -0.82
CA GLY A 39 -2.24 -1.10 -1.25
C GLY A 39 -3.23 -2.20 -0.94
N GLY A 40 -2.87 -3.43 -1.21
CA GLY A 40 -3.75 -4.56 -0.97
C GLY A 40 -3.11 -5.88 -1.36
N HIS A 41 -3.95 -6.89 -1.52
CA HIS A 41 -3.49 -8.23 -1.86
C HIS A 41 -3.17 -8.38 -3.34
N ILE A 42 -2.12 -9.12 -3.63
CA ILE A 42 -1.75 -9.49 -5.00
C ILE A 42 -2.56 -10.73 -5.36
N GLU A 43 -3.29 -10.66 -6.47
CA GLU A 43 -4.12 -11.77 -6.91
C GLU A 43 -3.30 -12.81 -7.66
N THR A 44 -3.75 -14.05 -7.60
CA THR A 44 -3.07 -15.16 -8.28
C THR A 44 -2.91 -14.87 -9.76
N GLY A 45 -1.70 -15.00 -10.26
CA GLY A 45 -1.40 -14.79 -11.68
C GLY A 45 -1.21 -13.35 -12.10
N GLU A 46 -1.45 -12.42 -11.19
CA GLU A 46 -1.27 -10.99 -11.45
C GLU A 46 0.20 -10.62 -11.29
N SER A 47 0.74 -9.79 -12.20
CA SER A 47 2.11 -9.30 -11.99
C SER A 47 2.14 -8.37 -10.79
N PHE A 48 3.28 -8.25 -10.14
CA PHE A 48 3.41 -7.41 -8.96
C PHE A 48 3.16 -5.94 -9.28
N VAL A 49 3.66 -5.47 -10.42
CA VAL A 49 3.46 -4.08 -10.84
C VAL A 49 1.98 -3.83 -11.17
N ASP A 50 1.35 -4.73 -11.90
CA ASP A 50 -0.07 -4.56 -12.24
C ASP A 50 -0.95 -4.58 -10.99
N SER A 51 -0.59 -5.37 -9.99
CA SER A 51 -1.36 -5.41 -8.74
C SER A 51 -1.34 -4.06 -8.02
N VAL A 52 -0.18 -3.40 -7.99
CA VAL A 52 -0.05 -2.09 -7.37
C VAL A 52 -0.89 -1.06 -8.12
N ILE A 53 -0.79 -1.05 -9.44
CA ILE A 53 -1.54 -0.10 -10.27
C ILE A 53 -3.04 -0.28 -10.05
N ARG A 54 -3.51 -1.52 -10.02
CA ARG A 54 -4.92 -1.84 -9.78
C ARG A 54 -5.38 -1.40 -8.39
N GLU A 55 -4.63 -1.78 -7.35
CA GLU A 55 -5.01 -1.44 -5.98
C GLU A 55 -5.03 0.07 -5.74
N VAL A 56 -4.03 0.79 -6.26
CA VAL A 56 -4.01 2.23 -6.13
C VAL A 56 -5.22 2.85 -6.80
N LYS A 57 -5.58 2.38 -8.00
CA LYS A 57 -6.76 2.87 -8.71
C LYS A 57 -8.03 2.62 -7.92
N GLU A 58 -8.20 1.42 -7.39
CA GLU A 58 -9.39 1.07 -6.63
C GLU A 58 -9.53 1.89 -5.35
N GLU A 59 -8.44 2.13 -4.65
CA GLU A 59 -8.48 2.78 -3.36
C GLU A 59 -8.38 4.30 -3.42
N THR A 60 -7.73 4.85 -4.43
CA THR A 60 -7.45 6.30 -4.47
C THR A 60 -8.02 7.02 -5.68
N GLY A 61 -8.36 6.31 -6.73
CA GLY A 61 -8.77 6.93 -7.99
C GLY A 61 -7.62 7.35 -8.89
N LEU A 62 -6.38 7.26 -8.43
CA LEU A 62 -5.23 7.69 -9.23
C LEU A 62 -4.74 6.59 -10.17
N ASP A 63 -4.33 7.01 -11.36
CA ASP A 63 -3.64 6.15 -12.32
C ASP A 63 -2.14 6.40 -12.16
N VAL A 64 -1.43 5.41 -11.57
CA VAL A 64 0.01 5.53 -11.37
C VAL A 64 0.76 4.79 -12.47
N LYS A 65 1.97 5.27 -12.75
CA LYS A 65 2.86 4.68 -13.74
C LYS A 65 4.21 4.38 -13.12
N HIS A 66 4.83 3.32 -13.60
CA HIS A 66 6.19 2.94 -13.26
C HIS A 66 6.46 2.85 -11.75
N PRO A 67 5.59 2.19 -10.99
CA PRO A 67 5.91 1.98 -9.58
C PRO A 67 7.16 1.12 -9.46
N LYS A 68 8.08 1.54 -8.60
CA LYS A 68 9.36 0.84 -8.40
C LYS A 68 9.37 0.24 -7.00
N ILE A 69 9.82 -1.00 -6.90
CA ILE A 69 9.98 -1.63 -5.60
C ILE A 69 11.11 -0.94 -4.85
N CYS A 70 10.86 -0.60 -3.58
CA CYS A 70 11.83 0.08 -2.74
C CYS A 70 12.08 -0.64 -1.42
N GLY A 71 11.39 -1.74 -1.18
CA GLY A 71 11.61 -2.53 0.02
C GLY A 71 10.66 -3.69 0.12
N ILE A 72 10.93 -4.55 1.09
CA ILE A 72 10.09 -5.69 1.41
C ILE A 72 9.99 -5.76 2.93
N LYS A 73 8.78 -5.92 3.44
CA LYS A 73 8.53 -6.10 4.85
C LYS A 73 7.84 -7.44 5.05
N TRP A 74 8.20 -8.16 6.10
CA TRP A 74 7.58 -9.46 6.33
C TRP A 74 7.58 -9.79 7.81
N TRP A 75 6.68 -10.69 8.20
CA TRP A 75 6.65 -11.25 9.56
C TRP A 75 5.94 -12.60 9.53
N GLU A 76 6.22 -13.41 10.57
CA GLU A 76 5.54 -14.69 10.72
C GLU A 76 4.14 -14.47 11.27
N VAL A 77 3.16 -15.09 10.63
CA VAL A 77 1.77 -15.06 11.08
C VAL A 77 1.49 -16.29 11.93
N SER A 78 2.00 -17.43 11.49
CA SER A 78 1.85 -18.69 12.18
C SER A 78 2.97 -19.62 11.69
N LYS A 79 3.05 -20.83 12.26
CA LYS A 79 4.04 -21.81 11.81
C LYS A 79 3.84 -22.06 10.32
N ASN A 80 4.91 -21.95 9.56
CA ASN A 80 4.95 -22.20 8.12
C ASN A 80 4.13 -21.21 7.30
N LYS A 81 3.85 -20.00 7.84
CA LYS A 81 3.16 -18.95 7.08
C LYS A 81 3.74 -17.58 7.41
N ARG A 82 4.05 -16.83 6.36
CA ARG A 82 4.51 -15.44 6.48
C ARG A 82 3.59 -14.49 5.72
N TYR A 83 3.50 -13.28 6.25
CA TYR A 83 2.85 -12.15 5.58
C TYR A 83 3.96 -11.30 4.96
N VAL A 84 3.84 -11.00 3.67
CA VAL A 84 4.87 -10.26 2.93
C VAL A 84 4.24 -9.04 2.29
N VAL A 85 4.87 -7.89 2.51
CA VAL A 85 4.44 -6.63 1.89
C VAL A 85 5.54 -6.16 0.96
N LEU A 86 5.24 -6.05 -0.32
CA LEU A 86 6.13 -5.45 -1.29
C LEU A 86 5.90 -3.94 -1.28
N LEU A 87 6.95 -3.17 -0.99
CA LEU A 87 6.87 -1.73 -0.87
C LEU A 87 7.27 -1.08 -2.19
N PHE A 88 6.36 -0.32 -2.77
CA PHE A 88 6.56 0.40 -4.03
C PHE A 88 6.50 1.90 -3.81
N LYS A 89 7.06 2.65 -4.73
CA LYS A 89 6.94 4.11 -4.78
C LYS A 89 6.87 4.59 -6.21
N THR A 90 6.17 5.70 -6.43
CA THR A 90 6.14 6.38 -7.72
C THR A 90 5.76 7.84 -7.54
N ASN A 91 6.28 8.69 -8.42
CA ASN A 91 5.84 10.08 -8.52
C ASN A 91 5.16 10.36 -9.87
N GLU A 92 4.86 9.32 -10.62
CA GLU A 92 4.18 9.45 -11.91
C GLU A 92 2.73 9.02 -11.75
N TYR A 93 1.85 9.98 -11.77
CA TYR A 93 0.43 9.74 -11.58
C TYR A 93 -0.41 10.77 -12.30
N CYS A 94 -1.68 10.44 -12.54
CA CYS A 94 -2.67 11.37 -13.05
C CYS A 94 -4.02 11.06 -12.43
N GLY A 95 -4.96 11.98 -12.63
CA GLY A 95 -6.28 11.86 -12.02
C GLY A 95 -6.36 12.63 -10.71
N SER A 96 -7.45 12.45 -10.00
CA SER A 96 -7.70 13.10 -8.72
C SER A 96 -8.09 12.08 -7.67
N LEU A 97 -7.79 12.38 -6.42
CA LEU A 97 -8.11 11.50 -5.31
C LEU A 97 -9.60 11.32 -5.14
N GLN A 98 -10.03 10.08 -4.97
CA GLN A 98 -11.40 9.71 -4.69
C GLN A 98 -11.39 8.68 -3.56
N SER A 99 -12.08 9.00 -2.48
CA SER A 99 -12.21 8.05 -1.38
C SER A 99 -13.07 6.87 -1.78
N SER A 100 -12.82 5.73 -1.16
CA SER A 100 -13.56 4.50 -1.41
C SER A 100 -14.22 4.02 -0.13
N ASP A 101 -14.91 2.88 -0.22
CA ASP A 101 -15.53 2.25 0.95
C ASP A 101 -14.49 1.80 1.97
N GLU A 102 -13.25 1.61 1.54
CA GLU A 102 -12.17 1.17 2.41
C GLU A 102 -11.58 2.29 3.26
N GLY A 103 -11.82 3.55 2.88
CA GLY A 103 -11.31 4.65 3.67
C GLY A 103 -11.23 5.95 2.90
N LYS A 104 -10.90 6.98 3.64
CA LYS A 104 -10.70 8.32 3.11
C LYS A 104 -9.25 8.49 2.67
N VAL A 105 -9.02 9.04 1.47
CA VAL A 105 -7.67 9.26 0.95
C VAL A 105 -7.40 10.75 0.84
N PHE A 106 -6.16 11.14 1.13
CA PHE A 106 -5.76 12.54 1.09
C PHE A 106 -4.24 12.66 0.97
N TRP A 107 -3.80 13.86 0.57
CA TRP A 107 -2.38 14.20 0.54
C TRP A 107 -1.94 14.66 1.92
N ALA A 108 -0.81 14.17 2.38
CA ALA A 108 -0.23 14.56 3.68
C ALA A 108 1.25 14.86 3.51
N LYS A 109 1.80 15.69 4.37
CA LYS A 109 3.25 15.92 4.38
C LYS A 109 3.95 14.70 4.96
N LEU A 110 4.96 14.22 4.25
CA LEU A 110 5.69 13.04 4.71
C LEU A 110 6.31 13.26 6.09
N ASP A 111 6.87 14.45 6.34
CA ASP A 111 7.51 14.76 7.62
C ASP A 111 6.52 14.93 8.76
N GLU A 112 5.23 15.06 8.46
CA GLU A 112 4.18 15.18 9.49
C GLU A 112 3.54 13.83 9.84
N LEU A 113 3.87 12.76 9.12
CA LEU A 113 3.24 11.47 9.36
C LEU A 113 3.51 10.91 10.75
N GLU A 114 4.62 11.26 11.37
CA GLU A 114 4.93 10.80 12.72
C GLU A 114 3.94 11.33 13.76
N SER A 115 3.34 12.49 13.51
CA SER A 115 2.35 13.08 14.44
C SER A 115 0.95 12.53 14.19
N MET A 116 0.75 11.75 13.14
CA MET A 116 -0.54 11.15 12.83
C MET A 116 -0.60 9.74 13.40
N LYS A 117 -1.84 9.26 13.64
CA LYS A 117 -2.03 7.89 14.11
C LYS A 117 -1.84 6.94 12.93
N LEU A 118 -0.71 6.26 12.89
CA LEU A 118 -0.40 5.32 11.83
C LEU A 118 -1.03 3.96 12.12
N ALA A 119 -1.47 3.28 11.06
CA ALA A 119 -1.95 1.91 11.16
C ALA A 119 -0.75 0.99 11.43
N GLU A 120 -0.95 0.02 12.29
CA GLU A 120 0.08 -1.00 12.51
C GLU A 120 0.21 -1.88 11.28
N SER A 121 1.43 -2.26 11.00
CA SER A 121 1.72 -3.07 9.84
C SER A 121 2.41 -4.37 10.24
#